data_f7db6748e52e98041a541657cd458dde
#
_entry.id   f7db6748e52e98041a541657cd458dde
#
_cell.length_a   1.000
_cell.length_b   1.000
_cell.length_c   1.000
_cell.angle_alpha   90.00
_cell.angle_beta   90.00
_cell.angle_gamma   90.00
#
_symmetry.space_group_name_H-M   'P 1'
#
loop_
_entity.id
_entity.type
_entity.pdbx_description
1 polymer ?
#
loop_
_entity_poly.entity_id
_entity_poly.type
_entity_poly.pdbx_seq_one_letter_code
_entity_poly.pdbx_strand_id
1 'polypeptide(L)'
;MMFFLAACAQQPVNNGAPEWLFNPGNGVVASCGFHIGGHYQQQECAIQRGRERLAAEQGVEVSSVAIIKERVVNGYESVVMDKETTSSITNKTVKARVQDSYYDVQRDEYYVWVVPN
;
A
#
# COMPACT_ATOMS: atom_id res chain seq x y z
N MET A 1 10.23 -38.71 23.27
CA MET A 1 10.13 -38.21 22.89
C MET A 1 9.85 -37.29 22.32
N MET A 2 9.83 -36.80 22.19
CA MET A 2 9.59 -36.04 21.61
C MET A 2 9.48 -35.06 20.98
N PHE A 3 9.49 -34.71 20.77
CA PHE A 3 9.44 -34.02 20.15
C PHE A 3 9.23 -33.04 19.58
N PHE A 4 9.24 -32.67 19.30
CA PHE A 4 9.20 -31.90 18.75
C PHE A 4 8.79 -31.15 18.12
N LEU A 5 8.66 -30.93 17.96
CA LEU A 5 8.34 -30.37 17.40
C LEU A 5 8.06 -29.45 17.01
N ALA A 6 8.04 -29.10 17.04
CA ALA A 6 7.72 -28.27 16.75
C ALA A 6 7.86 -27.39 16.30
N ALA A 7 8.22 -27.15 16.26
CA ALA A 7 8.30 -26.26 15.82
C ALA A 7 8.10 -25.75 15.01
N CYS A 8 8.02 -25.82 14.89
CA CYS A 8 7.92 -25.32 14.13
C CYS A 8 7.39 -24.71 13.62
N ALA A 9 7.30 -24.76 13.45
CA ALA A 9 6.71 -24.23 12.87
C ALA A 9 6.50 -23.10 12.94
N GLN A 10 6.68 -22.70 13.23
CA GLN A 10 6.48 -21.68 13.35
C GLN A 10 6.77 -20.67 12.76
N GLN A 11 7.17 -20.76 12.27
CA GLN A 11 7.45 -19.81 11.81
C GLN A 11 7.14 -19.47 10.66
N PRO A 12 6.53 -18.90 10.54
CA PRO A 12 6.04 -18.47 9.48
C PRO A 12 6.93 -17.69 8.90
N VAL A 13 7.26 -17.84 8.35
CA VAL A 13 8.08 -17.26 7.93
C VAL A 13 7.74 -16.33 7.04
N ASN A 14 7.83 -15.34 7.09
CA ASN A 14 7.44 -14.37 6.22
C ASN A 14 8.49 -14.04 5.21
N ASN A 15 9.54 -14.76 5.12
CA ASN A 15 10.56 -14.58 4.09
C ASN A 15 11.05 -13.14 4.01
N GLY A 16 11.17 -12.50 5.14
CA GLY A 16 11.61 -11.13 5.13
C GLY A 16 10.52 -10.13 4.88
N ALA A 17 9.29 -10.56 4.80
CA ALA A 17 8.19 -9.63 4.59
C ALA A 17 8.08 -8.69 5.77
N PRO A 18 7.73 -7.43 5.51
CA PRO A 18 7.63 -6.47 6.60
C PRO A 18 6.43 -6.72 7.47
N GLU A 19 6.53 -6.29 8.70
CA GLU A 19 5.47 -6.53 9.66
C GLU A 19 4.19 -5.81 9.30
N TRP A 20 4.29 -4.67 8.64
CA TRP A 20 3.08 -3.92 8.32
C TRP A 20 2.14 -4.66 7.39
N LEU A 21 2.63 -5.69 6.72
CA LEU A 21 1.74 -6.51 5.92
C LEU A 21 0.64 -7.12 6.77
N PHE A 22 0.94 -7.41 8.01
CA PHE A 22 0.00 -8.06 8.90
C PHE A 22 -0.59 -7.12 9.93
N ASN A 23 0.03 -5.96 10.09
CA ASN A 23 -0.40 -5.03 11.14
C ASN A 23 -0.19 -3.61 10.64
N PRO A 24 -1.07 -3.12 9.77
CA PRO A 24 -0.86 -1.81 9.16
C PRO A 24 -1.25 -0.62 10.04
N GLY A 25 -1.66 -0.84 11.26
CA GLY A 25 -2.01 0.27 12.13
C GLY A 25 -3.24 0.99 11.62
N ASN A 26 -3.14 2.31 11.49
CA ASN A 26 -4.28 3.07 11.03
C ASN A 26 -4.33 3.19 9.50
N GLY A 27 -3.47 2.47 8.82
CA GLY A 27 -3.48 2.46 7.36
C GLY A 27 -4.11 1.21 6.82
N VAL A 28 -3.90 1.00 5.53
CA VAL A 28 -4.41 -0.20 4.86
C VAL A 28 -3.30 -0.77 4.01
N VAL A 29 -3.40 -2.05 3.75
CA VAL A 29 -2.48 -2.75 2.86
C VAL A 29 -3.28 -3.19 1.65
N ALA A 30 -2.71 -3.00 0.48
CA ALA A 30 -3.33 -3.46 -0.75
C ALA A 30 -2.26 -4.03 -1.65
N SER A 31 -2.66 -4.82 -2.61
CA SER A 31 -1.68 -5.45 -3.47
C SER A 31 -2.26 -5.69 -4.84
N CYS A 32 -1.35 -5.89 -5.79
CA CYS A 32 -1.71 -6.33 -7.13
C CYS A 32 -0.71 -7.36 -7.57
N GLY A 33 -1.21 -8.35 -8.29
CA GLY A 33 -0.34 -9.36 -8.85
C GLY A 33 0.19 -8.94 -10.20
N PHE A 34 0.58 -9.91 -10.98
CA PHE A 34 1.21 -9.68 -12.28
C PHE A 34 0.45 -8.63 -13.08
N HIS A 35 1.21 -7.76 -13.72
CA HIS A 35 0.64 -6.76 -14.61
C HIS A 35 1.45 -6.74 -15.88
N ILE A 36 0.77 -6.76 -17.01
CA ILE A 36 1.46 -6.81 -18.28
C ILE A 36 2.31 -5.58 -18.52
N GLY A 37 2.00 -4.49 -17.86
CA GLY A 37 2.78 -3.27 -18.00
C GLY A 37 4.02 -3.20 -17.14
N GLY A 38 4.29 -4.25 -16.34
CA GLY A 38 5.50 -4.29 -15.56
C GLY A 38 5.29 -3.87 -14.12
N HIS A 39 6.39 -3.83 -13.38
CA HIS A 39 6.32 -3.59 -11.94
C HIS A 39 5.79 -2.20 -11.59
N TYR A 40 6.08 -1.22 -12.41
CA TYR A 40 5.56 0.11 -12.12
C TYR A 40 4.05 0.11 -12.17
N GLN A 41 3.48 -0.51 -13.19
CA GLN A 41 2.03 -0.58 -13.31
C GLN A 41 1.44 -1.45 -12.21
N GLN A 42 2.15 -2.48 -11.82
CA GLN A 42 1.73 -3.33 -10.74
C GLN A 42 1.64 -2.53 -9.44
N GLN A 43 2.63 -1.68 -9.22
CA GLN A 43 2.64 -0.85 -8.04
C GLN A 43 1.50 0.17 -8.08
N GLU A 44 1.28 0.79 -9.24
CA GLU A 44 0.20 1.76 -9.35
C GLU A 44 -1.16 1.10 -9.12
N CYS A 45 -1.30 -0.12 -9.57
CA CYS A 45 -2.51 -0.89 -9.32
C CYS A 45 -2.71 -1.08 -7.82
N ALA A 46 -1.65 -1.45 -7.12
CA ALA A 46 -1.75 -1.65 -5.69
C ALA A 46 -2.11 -0.36 -4.96
N ILE A 47 -1.52 0.75 -5.41
CA ILE A 47 -1.82 2.05 -4.80
C ILE A 47 -3.28 2.41 -5.01
N GLN A 48 -3.80 2.15 -6.20
CA GLN A 48 -5.21 2.44 -6.46
C GLN A 48 -6.11 1.61 -5.56
N ARG A 49 -5.77 0.35 -5.37
CA ARG A 49 -6.56 -0.49 -4.48
C ARG A 49 -6.45 -0.02 -3.03
N GLY A 50 -5.27 0.47 -2.64
CA GLY A 50 -5.11 1.02 -1.31
C GLY A 50 -5.96 2.25 -1.11
N ARG A 51 -6.05 3.08 -2.14
CA ARG A 51 -6.90 4.25 -2.07
C ARG A 51 -8.36 3.86 -1.86
N GLU A 52 -8.79 2.84 -2.60
CA GLU A 52 -10.17 2.38 -2.46
C GLU A 52 -10.44 1.83 -1.08
N ARG A 53 -9.50 1.07 -0.54
CA ARG A 53 -9.67 0.51 0.79
C ARG A 53 -9.70 1.60 1.86
N LEU A 54 -8.83 2.58 1.72
CA LEU A 54 -8.79 3.64 2.70
C LEU A 54 -10.07 4.46 2.65
N ALA A 55 -10.59 4.68 1.45
CA ALA A 55 -11.85 5.41 1.31
C ALA A 55 -12.96 4.67 2.04
N ALA A 56 -13.00 3.36 1.86
CA ALA A 56 -14.04 2.56 2.52
C ALA A 56 -13.90 2.65 4.03
N GLU A 57 -12.68 2.61 4.51
CA GLU A 57 -12.44 2.68 5.94
C GLU A 57 -12.82 4.03 6.52
N GLN A 58 -12.56 5.08 5.76
CA GLN A 58 -12.84 6.43 6.24
C GLN A 58 -14.28 6.86 5.98
N GLY A 59 -15.03 6.04 5.26
CA GLY A 59 -16.42 6.37 4.97
C GLY A 59 -16.56 7.49 3.96
N VAL A 60 -15.65 7.59 3.01
CA VAL A 60 -15.71 8.63 1.99
C VAL A 60 -15.64 7.97 0.63
N GLU A 61 -15.92 8.75 -0.38
CA GLU A 61 -15.78 8.26 -1.73
C GLU A 61 -14.33 8.19 -2.13
N VAL A 62 -14.03 7.29 -3.05
CA VAL A 62 -12.64 7.13 -3.50
C VAL A 62 -12.08 8.44 -4.03
N SER A 63 -12.91 9.21 -4.70
CA SER A 63 -12.46 10.48 -5.25
C SER A 63 -12.08 11.48 -4.16
N SER A 64 -12.44 11.21 -2.93
CA SER A 64 -12.09 12.09 -1.81
C SER A 64 -10.75 11.73 -1.19
N VAL A 65 -10.10 10.70 -1.66
CA VAL A 65 -8.81 10.30 -1.11
C VAL A 65 -7.71 10.77 -2.05
N ALA A 66 -6.87 11.64 -1.56
CA ALA A 66 -5.76 12.18 -2.34
C ALA A 66 -4.47 11.52 -1.89
N ILE A 67 -3.82 10.85 -2.81
CA ILE A 67 -2.54 10.21 -2.52
C ILE A 67 -1.43 11.19 -2.86
N ILE A 68 -0.64 11.51 -1.86
CA ILE A 68 0.47 12.43 -2.03
C ILE A 68 1.70 11.59 -2.31
N LYS A 69 2.33 11.85 -3.44
CA LYS A 69 3.51 11.13 -3.85
C LYS A 69 4.71 12.04 -3.75
N GLU A 70 5.74 11.53 -3.15
CA GLU A 70 6.98 12.26 -3.04
C GLU A 70 8.01 11.60 -3.90
N ARG A 71 8.82 12.40 -4.54
CA ARG A 71 9.93 11.85 -5.27
C ARG A 71 11.07 12.83 -5.24
N VAL A 72 12.26 12.29 -5.35
CA VAL A 72 13.47 13.09 -5.38
C VAL A 72 14.01 13.05 -6.79
N VAL A 73 14.17 14.22 -7.37
CA VAL A 73 14.69 14.32 -8.72
C VAL A 73 15.83 15.30 -8.69
N ASN A 74 17.01 14.86 -9.07
CA ASN A 74 18.18 15.73 -9.10
C ASN A 74 18.43 16.40 -7.76
N GLY A 75 18.17 15.68 -6.70
CA GLY A 75 18.42 16.23 -5.38
C GLY A 75 17.31 17.08 -4.84
N TYR A 76 16.25 17.25 -5.59
CA TYR A 76 15.12 18.01 -5.10
C TYR A 76 14.00 17.07 -4.74
N GLU A 77 13.26 17.46 -3.73
CA GLU A 77 12.06 16.75 -3.39
C GLU A 77 10.88 17.47 -3.99
N SER A 78 10.03 16.75 -4.64
CA SER A 78 8.80 17.35 -5.11
C SER A 78 7.64 16.49 -4.67
N VAL A 79 6.56 17.14 -4.31
CA VAL A 79 5.36 16.46 -3.88
C VAL A 79 4.35 16.60 -5.00
N VAL A 80 3.91 15.46 -5.49
CA VAL A 80 2.95 15.44 -6.58
C VAL A 80 1.65 14.92 -6.03
N MET A 81 0.62 15.70 -6.16
CA MET A 81 -0.69 15.29 -5.71
C MET A 81 -1.48 14.82 -6.90
N ASP A 82 -2.15 13.71 -6.71
CA ASP A 82 -2.98 13.17 -7.75
C ASP A 82 -4.16 14.12 -7.99
N LYS A 83 -4.19 14.70 -9.16
CA LYS A 83 -5.17 15.69 -9.41
C LYS A 83 -6.57 15.20 -9.46
N GLU A 84 -6.76 14.00 -9.89
CA GLU A 84 -8.10 13.47 -9.99
C GLU A 84 -8.78 13.38 -8.66
N THR A 85 -8.01 13.28 -7.62
CA THR A 85 -8.62 13.10 -6.33
C THR A 85 -9.00 14.37 -5.66
N THR A 86 -8.63 15.50 -6.24
CA THR A 86 -8.92 16.74 -5.58
C THR A 86 -10.18 17.38 -6.11
N SER A 87 -10.86 16.73 -7.01
CA SER A 87 -12.07 17.30 -7.56
C SER A 87 -13.30 16.89 -6.79
N SER A 88 -13.11 16.37 -5.62
CA SER A 88 -14.22 15.93 -4.82
C SER A 88 -15.13 17.07 -4.48
N ILE A 89 -16.41 16.82 -4.56
CA ILE A 89 -17.36 17.82 -4.21
C ILE A 89 -17.77 17.75 -2.78
N THR A 90 -17.34 16.72 -2.09
CA THR A 90 -17.68 16.63 -0.70
C THR A 90 -16.75 17.52 0.08
N ASN A 91 -17.12 17.83 1.26
CA ASN A 91 -16.30 18.64 2.10
C ASN A 91 -15.15 17.91 2.69
N LYS A 92 -15.15 16.59 2.57
CA LYS A 92 -14.19 15.82 3.28
C LYS A 92 -13.17 15.28 2.33
N THR A 93 -11.95 15.63 2.51
CA THR A 93 -10.84 15.12 1.73
C THR A 93 -9.88 14.41 2.66
N VAL A 94 -9.52 13.19 2.33
CA VAL A 94 -8.57 12.44 3.11
C VAL A 94 -7.26 12.45 2.36
N LYS A 95 -6.24 12.99 2.99
CA LYS A 95 -4.91 12.96 2.41
C LYS A 95 -4.18 11.76 2.93
N ALA A 96 -3.49 11.09 2.05
CA ALA A 96 -2.81 9.86 2.41
C ALA A 96 -1.50 9.77 1.67
N ARG A 97 -0.67 8.84 2.09
CA ARG A 97 0.59 8.61 1.41
C ARG A 97 0.91 7.14 1.44
N VAL A 98 1.80 6.73 0.54
CA VAL A 98 2.32 5.38 0.57
C VAL A 98 3.47 5.38 1.54
N GLN A 99 3.28 4.70 2.67
CA GLN A 99 4.29 4.67 3.71
C GLN A 99 5.43 3.76 3.34
N ASP A 100 5.12 2.65 2.68
CA ASP A 100 6.14 1.69 2.29
C ASP A 100 5.55 0.78 1.25
N SER A 101 6.42 0.02 0.59
CA SER A 101 5.98 -0.96 -0.38
C SER A 101 6.89 -2.18 -0.28
N TYR A 102 6.40 -3.29 -0.77
CA TYR A 102 7.13 -4.55 -0.71
C TYR A 102 6.72 -5.41 -1.90
N TYR A 103 7.70 -5.94 -2.60
CA TYR A 103 7.43 -6.82 -3.72
C TYR A 103 7.80 -8.24 -3.33
N ASP A 104 6.82 -9.13 -3.43
CA ASP A 104 7.03 -10.54 -3.14
C ASP A 104 7.37 -11.24 -4.43
N VAL A 105 8.64 -11.59 -4.59
CA VAL A 105 9.13 -12.18 -5.81
C VAL A 105 8.48 -13.53 -6.09
N GLN A 106 8.26 -14.30 -5.05
CA GLN A 106 7.73 -15.64 -5.23
C GLN A 106 6.31 -15.64 -5.72
N ARG A 107 5.52 -14.69 -5.27
CA ARG A 107 4.13 -14.61 -5.67
C ARG A 107 3.90 -13.62 -6.78
N ASP A 108 4.92 -12.85 -7.14
CA ASP A 108 4.77 -11.78 -8.10
C ASP A 108 3.64 -10.86 -7.64
N GLU A 109 3.72 -10.44 -6.40
CA GLU A 109 2.69 -9.61 -5.81
C GLU A 109 3.32 -8.37 -5.24
N TYR A 110 2.79 -7.21 -5.59
CA TYR A 110 3.32 -5.94 -5.11
C TYR A 110 2.38 -5.41 -4.05
N TYR A 111 2.92 -5.17 -2.86
CA TYR A 111 2.12 -4.69 -1.73
C TYR A 111 2.47 -3.25 -1.44
N VAL A 112 1.47 -2.47 -1.05
CA VAL A 112 1.71 -1.10 -0.61
C VAL A 112 0.98 -0.88 0.70
N TRP A 113 1.56 -0.01 1.50
CA TRP A 113 1.01 0.37 2.79
C TRP A 113 0.61 1.83 2.67
N VAL A 114 -0.69 2.08 2.67
CA VAL A 114 -1.22 3.42 2.49
C VAL A 114 -1.74 3.90 3.83
N VAL A 115 -1.27 5.05 4.27
CA VAL A 115 -1.66 5.57 5.57
C VAL A 115 -2.22 6.96 5.40
N PRO A 116 -3.19 7.34 6.22
CA PRO A 116 -3.71 8.71 6.17
C PRO A 116 -2.69 9.65 6.80
N ASN A 117 -2.64 10.84 6.25
CA ASN A 117 -1.75 11.85 6.79
C ASN A 117 -2.26 12.43 8.08
#